data_33d88beb9454fabde7b2a078a10199da
#
_entry.id   33d88beb9454fabde7b2a078a10199da
#
_cell.length_a   1.000
_cell.length_b   1.000
_cell.length_c   1.000
_cell.angle_alpha   90.00
_cell.angle_beta   90.00
_cell.angle_gamma   90.00
#
_symmetry.space_group_name_H-M   'P 1'
#
loop_
_entity.id
_entity.type
_entity.pdbx_description
1 polymer ?
#
loop_
_entity_poly.entity_id
_entity_poly.type
_entity_poly.pdbx_seq_one_letter_code
_entity_poly.pdbx_strand_id
1 'polypeptide(L)'
;MFKKLFCILFLILSACGSDTLNFHGSDITEAQLNGRIQLTSHDDEKFDSNNLLGNVIAVFFGFTNCPDICPTSLTELKLITEQLNQPENFKVLFVSVDPGRDTIEELKNYIPRFGENMTGLTGSKEQIKKVADQFKVFYQAVPQGNDYTIDHSAGIYIIDKSGRVRIRFPYGTDTLLMVEDINKLLI
;
A
#
# COMPACT_ATOMS: atom_id res chain seq x y z
N MET A 1 -57.39 36.51 -25.67
CA MET A 1 -56.66 36.58 -24.43
C MET A 1 -55.82 35.25 -24.30
N PHE A 2 -54.57 35.27 -24.73
CA PHE A 2 -53.69 34.09 -24.62
C PHE A 2 -52.81 34.22 -23.37
N LYS A 3 -53.03 33.36 -22.35
CA LYS A 3 -52.17 33.23 -21.18
C LYS A 3 -50.92 32.46 -21.59
N LYS A 4 -49.76 33.12 -21.62
CA LYS A 4 -48.45 32.48 -21.78
C LYS A 4 -48.06 31.80 -20.45
N LEU A 5 -48.07 30.48 -20.46
CA LEU A 5 -47.57 29.66 -19.36
C LEU A 5 -46.03 29.60 -19.45
N PHE A 6 -45.33 30.28 -18.53
CA PHE A 6 -43.86 30.31 -18.46
C PHE A 6 -43.40 29.13 -17.58
N CYS A 7 -42.98 28.03 -18.22
CA CYS A 7 -42.36 26.91 -17.50
C CYS A 7 -40.93 27.31 -17.10
N ILE A 8 -40.71 27.58 -15.83
CA ILE A 8 -39.37 27.75 -15.24
C ILE A 8 -38.80 26.34 -15.02
N LEU A 9 -37.86 25.93 -15.89
CA LEU A 9 -37.09 24.72 -15.76
C LEU A 9 -36.01 24.94 -14.68
N PHE A 10 -36.21 24.39 -13.48
CA PHE A 10 -35.24 24.42 -12.40
C PHE A 10 -34.13 23.39 -12.71
N LEU A 11 -33.02 23.85 -13.22
CA LEU A 11 -31.77 23.04 -13.34
C LEU A 11 -31.20 22.83 -11.95
N ILE A 12 -31.44 21.65 -11.38
CA ILE A 12 -30.74 21.19 -10.15
C ILE A 12 -29.31 20.81 -10.57
N LEU A 13 -28.36 21.73 -10.39
CA LEU A 13 -26.94 21.44 -10.42
C LEU A 13 -26.65 20.62 -9.19
N SER A 14 -26.58 19.29 -9.35
CA SER A 14 -25.97 18.40 -8.35
C SER A 14 -24.48 18.74 -8.30
N ALA A 15 -24.06 19.56 -7.36
CA ALA A 15 -22.67 19.73 -7.02
C ALA A 15 -22.18 18.40 -6.42
N CYS A 16 -21.47 17.58 -7.21
CA CYS A 16 -20.62 16.54 -6.68
C CYS A 16 -19.49 17.24 -5.89
N GLY A 17 -19.72 17.49 -4.61
CA GLY A 17 -18.68 17.81 -3.67
C GLY A 17 -17.80 16.56 -3.55
N SER A 18 -16.63 16.54 -4.17
CA SER A 18 -15.58 15.63 -3.79
C SER A 18 -15.14 16.05 -2.39
N ASP A 19 -15.54 15.32 -1.35
CA ASP A 19 -14.91 15.44 -0.03
C ASP A 19 -13.42 15.14 -0.20
N THR A 20 -12.62 16.19 -0.33
CA THR A 20 -11.18 16.08 -0.38
C THR A 20 -10.72 15.76 1.04
N LEU A 21 -10.48 14.48 1.30
CA LEU A 21 -9.84 14.05 2.54
C LEU A 21 -8.47 14.72 2.62
N ASN A 22 -8.21 15.41 3.71
CA ASN A 22 -6.90 15.99 3.97
C ASN A 22 -6.06 14.96 4.74
N PHE A 23 -4.90 14.60 4.20
CA PHE A 23 -3.98 13.63 4.79
C PHE A 23 -2.74 14.31 5.34
N HIS A 24 -2.14 13.73 6.38
CA HIS A 24 -0.80 14.09 6.88
C HIS A 24 0.29 13.55 5.97
N GLY A 25 0.07 12.35 5.43
CA GLY A 25 0.92 11.78 4.39
C GLY A 25 0.74 12.49 3.05
N SER A 26 1.65 12.21 2.12
CA SER A 26 1.55 12.74 0.75
C SER A 26 0.34 12.16 0.05
N ASP A 27 -0.67 12.97 -0.26
CA ASP A 27 -1.77 12.57 -1.14
C ASP A 27 -1.24 12.40 -2.57
N ILE A 28 -1.30 11.17 -3.07
CA ILE A 28 -0.85 10.81 -4.41
C ILE A 28 -1.98 10.28 -5.29
N THR A 29 -3.23 10.58 -4.91
CA THR A 29 -4.43 10.14 -5.65
C THR A 29 -4.39 10.56 -7.12
N GLU A 30 -3.95 11.79 -7.39
CA GLU A 30 -3.85 12.36 -8.73
C GLU A 30 -2.75 11.70 -9.60
N ALA A 31 -1.81 10.99 -8.99
CA ALA A 31 -0.78 10.24 -9.73
C ALA A 31 -1.36 9.02 -10.46
N GLN A 32 -2.60 8.62 -10.14
CA GLN A 32 -3.33 7.51 -10.77
C GLN A 32 -2.50 6.23 -10.88
N LEU A 33 -1.74 5.90 -9.82
CA LEU A 33 -0.91 4.71 -9.79
C LEU A 33 -1.80 3.46 -9.86
N ASN A 34 -1.35 2.46 -10.61
CA ASN A 34 -2.00 1.16 -10.62
C ASN A 34 -1.67 0.40 -9.33
N GLY A 35 -2.64 0.29 -8.42
CA GLY A 35 -2.50 -0.42 -7.14
C GLY A 35 -2.63 -1.94 -7.22
N ARG A 36 -2.90 -2.52 -8.40
CA ARG A 36 -3.06 -3.98 -8.53
C ARG A 36 -1.73 -4.70 -8.47
N ILE A 37 -1.60 -5.64 -7.53
CA ILE A 37 -0.42 -6.48 -7.29
C ILE A 37 -0.78 -7.93 -7.60
N GLN A 38 0.00 -8.56 -8.50
CA GLN A 38 -0.14 -9.98 -8.87
C GLN A 38 1.22 -10.65 -8.74
N LEU A 39 1.41 -11.41 -7.68
CA LEU A 39 2.67 -12.07 -7.28
C LEU A 39 2.37 -13.45 -6.67
N THR A 40 3.36 -14.06 -6.04
CA THR A 40 3.22 -15.28 -5.23
C THR A 40 3.34 -14.93 -3.75
N SER A 41 2.45 -15.45 -2.91
CA SER A 41 2.49 -15.23 -1.47
C SER A 41 3.52 -16.15 -0.79
N HIS A 42 3.85 -15.84 0.46
CA HIS A 42 4.70 -16.68 1.31
C HIS A 42 4.06 -18.03 1.67
N ASP A 43 2.78 -18.25 1.37
CA ASP A 43 2.11 -19.54 1.46
C ASP A 43 2.14 -20.36 0.17
N ASP A 44 2.96 -19.93 -0.81
CA ASP A 44 3.08 -20.54 -2.14
C ASP A 44 1.79 -20.48 -2.99
N GLU A 45 0.96 -19.46 -2.75
CA GLU A 45 -0.29 -19.27 -3.49
C GLU A 45 -0.17 -18.09 -4.46
N LYS A 46 -0.91 -18.16 -5.57
CA LYS A 46 -1.08 -17.01 -6.48
C LYS A 46 -1.87 -15.92 -5.77
N PHE A 47 -1.25 -14.75 -5.65
CA PHE A 47 -1.84 -13.60 -5.01
C PHE A 47 -2.31 -12.55 -6.03
N ASP A 48 -3.52 -12.02 -5.84
CA ASP A 48 -4.04 -10.87 -6.55
C ASP A 48 -4.69 -9.92 -5.54
N SER A 49 -4.18 -8.69 -5.43
CA SER A 49 -4.70 -7.70 -4.48
C SER A 49 -6.17 -7.32 -4.74
N ASN A 50 -6.73 -7.60 -5.92
CA ASN A 50 -8.16 -7.43 -6.17
C ASN A 50 -9.04 -8.32 -5.26
N ASN A 51 -8.51 -9.41 -4.74
CA ASN A 51 -9.21 -10.26 -3.77
C ASN A 51 -9.34 -9.59 -2.38
N LEU A 52 -8.64 -8.48 -2.17
CA LEU A 52 -8.68 -7.67 -0.94
C LEU A 52 -9.52 -6.39 -1.09
N LEU A 53 -10.23 -6.19 -2.20
CA LEU A 53 -11.13 -5.05 -2.35
C LEU A 53 -12.12 -5.00 -1.17
N GLY A 54 -12.42 -3.80 -0.68
CA GLY A 54 -13.16 -3.59 0.56
C GLY A 54 -12.27 -3.43 1.80
N ASN A 55 -10.97 -3.77 1.69
CA ASN A 55 -9.97 -3.49 2.73
C ASN A 55 -9.12 -2.27 2.37
N VAL A 56 -8.57 -1.61 3.38
CA VAL A 56 -7.46 -0.67 3.24
C VAL A 56 -6.16 -1.48 3.31
N ILE A 57 -5.23 -1.20 2.39
CA ILE A 57 -4.01 -2.01 2.25
C ILE A 57 -2.80 -1.10 2.38
N ALA A 58 -1.87 -1.44 3.29
CA ALA A 58 -0.52 -0.89 3.29
C ALA A 58 0.40 -1.76 2.42
N VAL A 59 1.16 -1.14 1.53
CA VAL A 59 2.17 -1.80 0.71
C VAL A 59 3.55 -1.25 1.07
N PHE A 60 4.44 -2.13 1.46
CA PHE A 60 5.83 -1.82 1.77
C PHE A 60 6.77 -2.68 0.92
N PHE A 61 7.70 -2.02 0.21
CA PHE A 61 8.73 -2.68 -0.58
C PHE A 61 10.00 -2.80 0.25
N GLY A 62 10.55 -4.01 0.35
CA GLY A 62 11.71 -4.28 1.18
C GLY A 62 12.36 -5.63 0.86
N PHE A 63 13.26 -6.08 1.72
CA PHE A 63 13.93 -7.39 1.61
C PHE A 63 14.27 -7.93 3.01
N THR A 64 14.33 -9.27 3.16
CA THR A 64 14.47 -9.92 4.49
C THR A 64 15.84 -9.66 5.13
N ASN A 65 16.89 -9.53 4.30
CA ASN A 65 18.26 -9.25 4.77
C ASN A 65 18.54 -7.77 5.05
N CYS A 66 17.51 -6.91 5.07
CA CYS A 66 17.64 -5.51 5.48
C CYS A 66 17.91 -5.44 6.98
N PRO A 67 19.02 -4.79 7.43
CA PRO A 67 19.42 -4.86 8.84
C PRO A 67 18.59 -3.95 9.76
N ASP A 68 17.86 -2.95 9.24
CA ASP A 68 17.27 -1.87 10.06
C ASP A 68 15.89 -1.44 9.58
N ILE A 69 15.80 -0.76 8.43
CA ILE A 69 14.57 -0.08 7.98
C ILE A 69 13.40 -1.05 7.79
N CYS A 70 13.61 -2.24 7.19
CA CYS A 70 12.52 -3.16 6.90
C CYS A 70 11.89 -3.76 8.17
N PRO A 71 12.64 -4.35 9.12
CA PRO A 71 12.02 -4.85 10.35
C PRO A 71 11.41 -3.74 11.20
N THR A 72 11.98 -2.53 11.20
CA THR A 72 11.41 -1.37 11.90
C THR A 72 10.05 -0.99 11.30
N SER A 73 9.97 -0.80 9.98
CA SER A 73 8.71 -0.43 9.30
C SER A 73 7.62 -1.49 9.45
N LEU A 74 7.96 -2.79 9.40
CA LEU A 74 6.98 -3.86 9.64
C LEU A 74 6.49 -3.88 11.10
N THR A 75 7.37 -3.59 12.08
CA THR A 75 6.99 -3.45 13.48
C THR A 75 6.07 -2.24 13.69
N GLU A 76 6.37 -1.10 13.05
CA GLU A 76 5.50 0.08 13.08
C GLU A 76 4.13 -0.22 12.48
N LEU A 77 4.06 -0.92 11.34
CA LEU A 77 2.79 -1.34 10.72
C LEU A 77 1.97 -2.26 11.62
N LYS A 78 2.61 -3.15 12.40
CA LYS A 78 1.95 -3.94 13.44
C LYS A 78 1.33 -3.04 14.50
N LEU A 79 2.11 -2.11 15.07
CA LEU A 79 1.64 -1.19 16.10
C LEU A 79 0.52 -0.26 15.59
N ILE A 80 0.59 0.18 14.34
CA ILE A 80 -0.47 0.92 13.66
C ILE A 80 -1.73 0.07 13.60
N THR A 81 -1.64 -1.18 13.14
CA THR A 81 -2.79 -2.10 13.05
C THR A 81 -3.53 -2.22 14.39
N GLU A 82 -2.79 -2.34 15.49
CA GLU A 82 -3.34 -2.48 16.85
C GLU A 82 -4.10 -1.22 17.32
N GLN A 83 -3.85 -0.07 16.70
CA GLN A 83 -4.45 1.23 17.05
C GLN A 83 -5.59 1.65 16.10
N LEU A 84 -5.84 0.91 15.02
CA LEU A 84 -6.90 1.22 14.07
C LEU A 84 -8.30 0.94 14.65
N ASN A 85 -9.30 1.70 14.20
CA ASN A 85 -10.69 1.53 14.60
C ASN A 85 -11.31 0.22 14.04
N GLN A 86 -10.82 -0.26 12.89
CA GLN A 86 -11.27 -1.48 12.18
C GLN A 86 -10.05 -2.28 11.69
N PRO A 87 -9.25 -2.87 12.60
CA PRO A 87 -8.01 -3.57 12.22
C PRO A 87 -8.25 -4.78 11.32
N GLU A 88 -9.41 -5.42 11.39
CA GLU A 88 -9.79 -6.55 10.53
C GLU A 88 -9.90 -6.18 9.05
N ASN A 89 -10.21 -4.91 8.76
CA ASN A 89 -10.32 -4.35 7.41
C ASN A 89 -9.01 -3.70 6.92
N PHE A 90 -7.90 -3.93 7.63
CA PHE A 90 -6.58 -3.45 7.26
C PHE A 90 -5.64 -4.62 6.97
N LYS A 91 -4.98 -4.58 5.82
CA LYS A 91 -4.03 -5.62 5.37
C LYS A 91 -2.68 -4.99 5.07
N VAL A 92 -1.61 -5.73 5.31
CA VAL A 92 -0.23 -5.31 5.02
C VAL A 92 0.39 -6.25 3.99
N LEU A 93 0.91 -5.68 2.92
CA LEU A 93 1.64 -6.40 1.88
C LEU A 93 3.11 -6.00 1.91
N PHE A 94 3.97 -6.95 2.25
CA PHE A 94 5.40 -6.83 2.10
C PHE A 94 5.80 -7.37 0.72
N VAL A 95 6.26 -6.51 -0.18
CA VAL A 95 6.72 -6.89 -1.52
C VAL A 95 8.24 -6.97 -1.52
N SER A 96 8.78 -8.19 -1.63
CA SER A 96 10.22 -8.36 -1.72
C SER A 96 10.77 -7.77 -3.02
N VAL A 97 11.84 -6.98 -2.89
CA VAL A 97 12.64 -6.48 -4.02
C VAL A 97 13.92 -7.29 -4.23
N ASP A 98 14.07 -8.39 -3.49
CA ASP A 98 15.20 -9.32 -3.60
C ASP A 98 14.76 -10.78 -3.84
N PRO A 99 14.09 -11.08 -4.95
CA PRO A 99 13.58 -12.44 -5.19
C PRO A 99 14.66 -13.50 -5.31
N GLY A 100 15.94 -13.10 -5.37
CA GLY A 100 17.06 -14.03 -5.38
C GLY A 100 17.38 -14.65 -4.03
N ARG A 101 17.21 -13.89 -2.94
CA ARG A 101 17.42 -14.34 -1.56
C ARG A 101 16.10 -14.57 -0.82
N ASP A 102 15.09 -13.74 -1.08
CA ASP A 102 13.78 -13.83 -0.44
C ASP A 102 12.90 -14.88 -1.11
N THR A 103 13.24 -16.15 -0.90
CA THR A 103 12.43 -17.28 -1.33
C THR A 103 11.10 -17.32 -0.57
N ILE A 104 10.15 -18.15 -1.05
CA ILE A 104 8.88 -18.39 -0.34
C ILE A 104 9.16 -18.88 1.08
N GLU A 105 10.13 -19.78 1.27
CA GLU A 105 10.52 -20.30 2.58
C GLU A 105 11.07 -19.21 3.50
N GLU A 106 11.93 -18.33 2.99
CA GLU A 106 12.46 -17.19 3.76
C GLU A 106 11.34 -16.24 4.18
N LEU A 107 10.44 -15.90 3.27
CA LEU A 107 9.29 -15.05 3.60
C LEU A 107 8.33 -15.71 4.59
N LYS A 108 8.10 -17.03 4.47
CA LYS A 108 7.29 -17.82 5.41
C LYS A 108 7.85 -17.83 6.83
N ASN A 109 9.18 -17.75 6.96
CA ASN A 109 9.85 -17.66 8.26
C ASN A 109 9.94 -16.23 8.79
N TYR A 110 9.92 -15.23 7.92
CA TYR A 110 10.14 -13.82 8.26
C TYR A 110 8.83 -13.09 8.62
N ILE A 111 7.83 -13.15 7.75
CA ILE A 111 6.62 -12.33 7.82
C ILE A 111 5.75 -12.60 9.06
N PRO A 112 5.52 -13.84 9.51
CA PRO A 112 4.65 -14.10 10.67
C PRO A 112 5.11 -13.48 11.99
N ARG A 113 6.38 -13.06 12.07
CA ARG A 113 6.93 -12.38 13.24
C ARG A 113 6.31 -10.99 13.49
N PHE A 114 5.71 -10.40 12.46
CA PHE A 114 5.18 -9.04 12.49
C PHE A 114 3.66 -8.96 12.64
N GLY A 115 2.90 -10.00 12.29
CA GLY A 115 1.44 -10.03 12.47
C GLY A 115 0.72 -10.92 11.48
N GLU A 116 -0.48 -11.38 11.86
CA GLU A 116 -1.31 -12.28 11.04
C GLU A 116 -1.98 -11.56 9.85
N ASN A 117 -2.10 -10.24 9.90
CA ASN A 117 -2.65 -9.43 8.81
C ASN A 117 -1.62 -9.08 7.73
N MET A 118 -0.40 -9.64 7.82
CA MET A 118 0.69 -9.38 6.90
C MET A 118 0.89 -10.53 5.91
N THR A 119 1.05 -10.18 4.63
CA THR A 119 1.36 -11.13 3.55
C THR A 119 2.67 -10.73 2.89
N GLY A 120 3.63 -11.65 2.89
CA GLY A 120 4.88 -11.52 2.13
C GLY A 120 4.67 -11.96 0.69
N LEU A 121 5.15 -11.17 -0.25
CA LEU A 121 4.98 -11.38 -1.68
C LEU A 121 6.34 -11.42 -2.38
N THR A 122 6.51 -12.40 -3.25
CA THR A 122 7.68 -12.57 -4.12
C THR A 122 7.26 -13.00 -5.52
N GLY A 123 8.20 -13.14 -6.44
CA GLY A 123 7.94 -13.57 -7.81
C GLY A 123 9.20 -13.55 -8.66
N SER A 124 9.08 -13.64 -9.99
CA SER A 124 10.23 -13.44 -10.87
C SER A 124 10.73 -11.99 -10.81
N LYS A 125 11.99 -11.77 -11.20
CA LYS A 125 12.56 -10.40 -11.26
C LYS A 125 11.71 -9.48 -12.12
N GLU A 126 11.14 -9.99 -13.22
CA GLU A 126 10.28 -9.24 -14.13
C GLU A 126 8.95 -8.87 -13.48
N GLN A 127 8.36 -9.79 -12.70
CA GLN A 127 7.12 -9.54 -11.97
C GLN A 127 7.33 -8.48 -10.88
N ILE A 128 8.40 -8.61 -10.09
CA ILE A 128 8.77 -7.63 -9.06
C ILE A 128 9.03 -6.27 -9.70
N LYS A 129 9.82 -6.23 -10.78
CA LYS A 129 10.08 -4.97 -11.50
C LYS A 129 8.79 -4.31 -11.99
N LYS A 130 7.87 -5.08 -12.57
CA LYS A 130 6.58 -4.56 -13.02
C LYS A 130 5.80 -3.92 -11.88
N VAL A 131 5.72 -4.58 -10.73
CA VAL A 131 4.99 -4.04 -9.56
C VAL A 131 5.71 -2.81 -9.00
N ALA A 132 7.04 -2.83 -8.87
CA ALA A 132 7.81 -1.67 -8.42
C ALA A 132 7.62 -0.45 -9.35
N ASP A 133 7.66 -0.67 -10.68
CA ASP A 133 7.42 0.39 -11.67
C ASP A 133 6.00 0.99 -11.55
N GLN A 134 4.98 0.19 -11.24
CA GLN A 134 3.60 0.66 -11.00
C GLN A 134 3.52 1.64 -9.83
N PHE A 135 4.27 1.40 -8.75
CA PHE A 135 4.34 2.25 -7.57
C PHE A 135 5.45 3.32 -7.65
N LYS A 136 6.21 3.38 -8.77
CA LYS A 136 7.37 4.27 -8.93
C LYS A 136 8.44 4.04 -7.85
N VAL A 137 8.61 2.80 -7.44
CA VAL A 137 9.63 2.39 -6.47
C VAL A 137 10.93 2.12 -7.19
N PHE A 138 11.99 2.80 -6.77
CA PHE A 138 13.35 2.51 -7.16
C PHE A 138 13.92 1.41 -6.26
N TYR A 139 14.68 0.49 -6.83
CA TYR A 139 15.52 -0.44 -6.08
C TYR A 139 16.73 -0.87 -6.93
N GLN A 140 17.86 -1.10 -6.28
CA GLN A 140 19.11 -1.50 -6.91
C GLN A 140 19.99 -2.31 -5.95
N ALA A 141 20.55 -3.42 -6.43
CA ALA A 141 21.56 -4.16 -5.70
C ALA A 141 22.87 -3.38 -5.68
N VAL A 142 23.45 -3.23 -4.47
CA VAL A 142 24.71 -2.52 -4.22
C VAL A 142 25.71 -3.51 -3.64
N PRO A 143 26.86 -3.76 -4.27
CA PRO A 143 27.89 -4.66 -3.76
C PRO A 143 28.34 -4.27 -2.36
N GLN A 144 28.48 -5.26 -1.46
CA GLN A 144 28.96 -5.09 -0.10
C GLN A 144 29.90 -6.24 0.26
N GLY A 145 31.21 -6.05 0.07
CA GLY A 145 32.22 -7.11 0.24
C GLY A 145 31.98 -8.26 -0.74
N ASN A 146 31.77 -9.47 -0.20
CA ASN A 146 31.48 -10.68 -0.98
C ASN A 146 29.97 -10.92 -1.20
N ASP A 147 29.12 -10.00 -0.76
CA ASP A 147 27.66 -10.04 -0.85
C ASP A 147 27.12 -8.73 -1.44
N TYR A 148 25.85 -8.46 -1.31
CA TYR A 148 25.22 -7.21 -1.70
C TYR A 148 24.11 -6.80 -0.72
N THR A 149 23.84 -5.52 -0.67
CA THR A 149 22.62 -4.96 -0.09
C THR A 149 21.72 -4.41 -1.19
N ILE A 150 20.51 -3.96 -0.84
CA ILE A 150 19.61 -3.30 -1.79
C ILE A 150 19.32 -1.89 -1.31
N ASP A 151 19.67 -0.92 -2.15
CA ASP A 151 19.17 0.45 -2.02
C ASP A 151 17.78 0.52 -2.65
N HIS A 152 16.78 1.00 -1.89
CA HIS A 152 15.41 1.08 -2.37
C HIS A 152 14.66 2.26 -1.76
N SER A 153 13.58 2.67 -2.44
CA SER A 153 12.67 3.69 -1.92
C SER A 153 12.00 3.19 -0.64
N ALA A 154 12.32 3.82 0.49
CA ALA A 154 11.71 3.52 1.79
C ALA A 154 10.45 4.35 1.99
N GLY A 155 9.29 3.78 1.74
CA GLY A 155 8.00 4.44 1.95
C GLY A 155 6.86 3.42 1.95
N ILE A 156 5.79 3.76 2.68
CA ILE A 156 4.60 2.94 2.77
C ILE A 156 3.52 3.57 1.90
N TYR A 157 2.91 2.78 1.03
CA TYR A 157 1.80 3.20 0.18
C TYR A 157 0.49 2.68 0.76
N ILE A 158 -0.55 3.52 0.77
CA ILE A 158 -1.87 3.12 1.23
C ILE A 158 -2.83 3.09 0.05
N ILE A 159 -3.48 1.94 -0.11
CA ILE A 159 -4.52 1.67 -1.09
C ILE A 159 -5.87 1.70 -0.36
N ASP A 160 -6.85 2.42 -0.91
CA ASP A 160 -8.21 2.49 -0.34
C ASP A 160 -9.06 1.24 -0.68
N LYS A 161 -10.23 1.13 -0.07
CA LYS A 161 -11.18 0.01 -0.26
C LYS A 161 -11.57 -0.23 -1.72
N SER A 162 -11.42 0.76 -2.59
CA SER A 162 -11.70 0.66 -4.03
C SER A 162 -10.49 0.21 -4.87
N GLY A 163 -9.33 -0.01 -4.25
CA GLY A 163 -8.10 -0.41 -4.92
C GLY A 163 -7.27 0.75 -5.48
N ARG A 164 -7.59 2.02 -5.12
CA ARG A 164 -6.83 3.20 -5.56
C ARG A 164 -5.70 3.50 -4.58
N VAL A 165 -4.51 3.77 -5.11
CA VAL A 165 -3.38 4.25 -4.30
C VAL A 165 -3.66 5.71 -3.90
N ARG A 166 -3.70 5.98 -2.59
CA ARG A 166 -4.12 7.28 -2.05
C ARG A 166 -2.99 8.05 -1.38
N ILE A 167 -2.25 7.39 -0.52
CA ILE A 167 -1.28 8.04 0.35
C ILE A 167 0.08 7.38 0.20
N ARG A 168 1.14 8.17 0.29
CA ARG A 168 2.50 7.71 0.50
C ARG A 168 3.06 8.33 1.78
N PHE A 169 3.46 7.49 2.72
CA PHE A 169 4.20 7.89 3.91
C PHE A 169 5.69 7.69 3.69
N PRO A 170 6.52 8.74 3.79
CA PRO A 170 7.97 8.59 3.88
C PRO A 170 8.37 7.77 5.12
N TYR A 171 9.54 7.11 5.07
CA TYR A 171 10.12 6.50 6.26
C TYR A 171 10.31 7.55 7.38
N GLY A 172 10.00 7.16 8.62
CA GLY A 172 10.07 8.05 9.80
C GLY A 172 8.85 8.98 9.96
N THR A 173 7.77 8.75 9.20
CA THR A 173 6.49 9.43 9.49
C THR A 173 5.96 8.96 10.85
N ASP A 174 5.47 9.90 11.66
CA ASP A 174 4.87 9.60 12.97
C ASP A 174 3.70 8.62 12.82
N THR A 175 3.75 7.52 13.57
CA THR A 175 2.76 6.44 13.50
C THR A 175 1.36 6.89 13.89
N LEU A 176 1.20 7.86 14.79
CA LEU A 176 -0.11 8.40 15.17
C LEU A 176 -0.76 9.14 13.99
N LEU A 177 0.02 9.92 13.23
CA LEU A 177 -0.47 10.58 12.02
C LEU A 177 -0.86 9.57 10.93
N MET A 178 -0.12 8.45 10.84
CA MET A 178 -0.47 7.36 9.93
C MET A 178 -1.79 6.68 10.34
N VAL A 179 -2.01 6.44 11.64
CA VAL A 179 -3.26 5.88 12.19
C VAL A 179 -4.45 6.78 11.86
N GLU A 180 -4.32 8.10 12.04
CA GLU A 180 -5.38 9.07 11.72
C GLU A 180 -5.76 9.01 10.24
N ASP A 181 -4.79 9.00 9.35
CA ASP A 181 -5.03 8.97 7.91
C ASP A 181 -5.63 7.64 7.44
N ILE A 182 -5.13 6.51 7.95
CA ILE A 182 -5.66 5.18 7.62
C ILE A 182 -7.11 5.05 8.11
N ASN A 183 -7.43 5.55 9.31
CA ASN A 183 -8.79 5.55 9.85
C ASN A 183 -9.77 6.35 8.96
N LYS A 184 -9.33 7.44 8.30
CA LYS A 184 -10.15 8.18 7.31
C LYS A 184 -10.53 7.33 6.11
N LEU A 185 -9.71 6.33 5.75
CA LEU A 185 -9.97 5.42 4.62
C LEU A 185 -10.76 4.15 5.05
N LEU A 186 -10.81 3.85 6.36
CA LEU A 186 -11.52 2.70 6.92
C LEU A 186 -13.03 2.96 7.13
N ILE A 187 -13.47 4.22 7.02
CA ILE A 187 -14.89 4.61 7.16
C ILE A 187 -15.77 4.07 6.04
#